data_320776170c4b94e6433eec4977bc061d
#
_entry.id   320776170c4b94e6433eec4977bc061d
#
_cell.length_a   1.000
_cell.length_b   1.000
_cell.length_c   1.000
_cell.angle_alpha   90.00
_cell.angle_beta   90.00
_cell.angle_gamma   90.00
#
_symmetry.space_group_name_H-M   'P 1'
#
loop_
_entity.id
_entity.type
_entity.pdbx_description
1 polymer ?
#
loop_
_entity_poly.entity_id
_entity_poly.type
_entity_poly.pdbx_seq_one_letter_code
_entity_poly.pdbx_strand_id
1 'polypeptide(L)'
;MPSVYKGAGWRHPEAMKRAALIGIISLAGLLSLWLLLAWLGKTESNYRQPRPGMRFENKEDKASVPETIVVYQPRHFADGEVGHYQVRMEKGFLKMPAGKVTFAAQQIDHNGTTAWQFTLKGGALGGLVQYDARSIVNAQFTHSLEYHTVQKDLASRNIVLQFDPQQQRCRRQLNGNPDGVVDTEPSTFDPLSIIFKFRELNLARPGEFASAVCDGKATFQSKVRVVGREEIQIGDKNYKTILVEPDLGQLRGVFQKDPDAKLQIWLSDDSHRAVLRIRTKVKHGTFIADLADYQRPE
;
A
#
# COMPACT_ATOMS: atom_id res chain seq x y z
N MET A 1 60.75 -11.04 -38.85
CA MET A 1 60.51 -9.87 -37.98
C MET A 1 59.03 -9.89 -37.63
N PRO A 2 58.62 -10.19 -36.37
CA PRO A 2 57.25 -10.20 -36.00
C PRO A 2 56.81 -8.84 -35.43
N SER A 3 55.68 -8.35 -35.89
CA SER A 3 54.96 -7.15 -35.47
C SER A 3 54.28 -7.37 -34.13
N VAL A 4 54.57 -6.49 -33.15
CA VAL A 4 53.99 -6.50 -31.82
C VAL A 4 52.69 -5.68 -31.83
N TYR A 5 51.54 -6.34 -31.65
CA TYR A 5 50.29 -5.69 -31.31
C TYR A 5 50.29 -5.36 -29.81
N LYS A 6 50.32 -4.07 -29.44
CA LYS A 6 50.05 -3.59 -28.09
C LYS A 6 48.54 -3.48 -27.90
N GLY A 7 48.05 -4.25 -26.95
CA GLY A 7 46.64 -4.34 -26.59
C GLY A 7 46.13 -3.13 -25.84
N ALA A 8 44.85 -2.99 -25.98
CA ALA A 8 43.97 -1.91 -25.55
C ALA A 8 43.81 -1.76 -24.05
N GLY A 9 43.58 -0.52 -23.74
CA GLY A 9 43.26 0.18 -22.51
C GLY A 9 42.58 -0.55 -21.37
N TRP A 10 43.15 -0.29 -20.23
CA TRP A 10 42.62 -0.57 -18.87
C TRP A 10 41.34 0.20 -18.66
N ARG A 11 40.21 -0.52 -18.49
CA ARG A 11 38.98 0.07 -17.99
C ARG A 11 39.16 0.30 -16.49
N HIS A 12 39.00 1.54 -16.06
CA HIS A 12 39.10 1.95 -14.65
C HIS A 12 38.09 1.19 -13.78
N PRO A 13 38.53 0.42 -12.76
CA PRO A 13 37.65 -0.33 -11.86
C PRO A 13 36.74 0.56 -11.01
N GLU A 14 37.10 1.83 -10.83
CA GLU A 14 36.33 2.82 -10.08
C GLU A 14 35.01 3.23 -10.80
N ALA A 15 35.00 3.29 -12.13
CA ALA A 15 33.79 3.60 -12.89
C ALA A 15 32.76 2.45 -12.80
N MET A 16 33.22 1.20 -12.82
CA MET A 16 32.38 0.03 -12.61
C MET A 16 31.83 -0.08 -11.18
N LYS A 17 32.64 0.26 -10.16
CA LYS A 17 32.18 0.31 -8.76
C LYS A 17 31.16 1.41 -8.53
N ARG A 18 31.31 2.58 -9.16
CA ARG A 18 30.32 3.68 -9.09
C ARG A 18 29.03 3.32 -9.82
N ALA A 19 29.08 2.70 -10.98
CA ALA A 19 27.90 2.23 -11.71
C ALA A 19 27.17 1.10 -10.94
N ALA A 20 27.89 0.17 -10.35
CA ALA A 20 27.32 -0.87 -9.50
C ALA A 20 26.74 -0.30 -8.20
N LEU A 21 27.37 0.71 -7.58
CA LEU A 21 26.88 1.37 -6.38
C LEU A 21 25.61 2.20 -6.68
N ILE A 22 25.54 2.88 -7.82
CA ILE A 22 24.34 3.60 -8.28
C ILE A 22 23.22 2.61 -8.60
N GLY A 23 23.52 1.47 -9.22
CA GLY A 23 22.56 0.39 -9.49
C GLY A 23 22.01 -0.22 -8.18
N ILE A 24 22.85 -0.48 -7.18
CA ILE A 24 22.45 -1.04 -5.88
C ILE A 24 21.64 -0.02 -5.05
N ILE A 25 22.02 1.26 -5.09
CA ILE A 25 21.28 2.35 -4.40
C ILE A 25 19.91 2.56 -5.07
N SER A 26 19.83 2.50 -6.40
CA SER A 26 18.57 2.57 -7.15
C SER A 26 17.65 1.37 -6.85
N LEU A 27 18.21 0.16 -6.76
CA LEU A 27 17.46 -1.06 -6.41
C LEU A 27 16.91 -1.01 -4.99
N ALA A 28 17.71 -0.59 -4.01
CA ALA A 28 17.30 -0.50 -2.61
C ALA A 28 16.25 0.59 -2.39
N GLY A 29 16.31 1.66 -3.18
CA GLY A 29 15.44 2.81 -3.06
C GLY A 29 14.04 2.59 -3.64
N LEU A 30 13.95 1.96 -4.77
CA LEU A 30 12.69 1.56 -5.39
C LEU A 30 12.00 0.44 -4.59
N LEU A 31 12.79 -0.44 -3.98
CA LEU A 31 12.32 -1.45 -3.05
C LEU A 31 11.53 -0.85 -1.87
N SER A 32 11.68 0.39 -1.45
CA SER A 32 11.06 0.86 -0.21
C SER A 32 9.65 1.42 -0.38
N LEU A 33 9.26 2.10 -1.45
CA LEU A 33 7.83 2.33 -1.72
C LEU A 33 7.17 1.04 -2.22
N TRP A 34 7.91 0.25 -3.00
CA TRP A 34 7.52 -1.08 -3.45
C TRP A 34 7.53 -2.08 -2.31
N LEU A 35 8.45 -1.97 -1.35
CA LEU A 35 8.46 -2.75 -0.13
C LEU A 35 7.36 -2.30 0.84
N LEU A 36 6.86 -1.08 0.81
CA LEU A 36 5.63 -0.72 1.51
C LEU A 36 4.45 -1.52 0.95
N LEU A 37 4.36 -1.64 -0.35
CA LEU A 37 3.25 -2.30 -1.05
C LEU A 37 3.51 -3.81 -1.25
N ALA A 38 4.73 -4.23 -1.56
CA ALA A 38 5.13 -5.62 -1.70
C ALA A 38 5.48 -6.30 -0.38
N TRP A 39 5.82 -5.54 0.63
CA TRP A 39 6.16 -6.04 1.95
C TRP A 39 4.92 -6.37 2.81
N LEU A 40 3.78 -5.80 2.54
CA LEU A 40 2.53 -6.38 2.99
C LEU A 40 2.42 -7.86 2.56
N GLY A 41 3.30 -8.35 1.68
CA GLY A 41 3.49 -9.74 1.28
C GLY A 41 4.79 -10.45 1.71
N LYS A 42 5.77 -9.77 2.34
CA LYS A 42 7.08 -10.34 2.67
C LYS A 42 7.29 -10.56 4.17
N THR A 43 6.98 -11.76 4.69
CA THR A 43 7.58 -12.22 5.95
C THR A 43 8.16 -13.60 5.73
N GLU A 44 9.47 -13.76 5.96
CA GLU A 44 10.12 -15.06 6.04
C GLU A 44 9.56 -15.87 7.24
N SER A 45 9.48 -17.19 7.05
CA SER A 45 8.91 -18.15 7.96
C SER A 45 9.72 -18.27 9.25
N ASN A 46 9.35 -17.53 10.28
CA ASN A 46 9.66 -17.83 11.66
C ASN A 46 8.46 -17.52 12.55
N TYR A 47 7.29 -18.02 12.14
CA TYR A 47 6.10 -17.94 12.97
C TYR A 47 5.95 -19.23 13.77
N ARG A 48 6.21 -19.16 15.09
CA ARG A 48 5.69 -20.15 16.04
C ARG A 48 4.17 -19.96 16.11
N GLN A 49 3.45 -20.98 15.71
CA GLN A 49 1.99 -21.02 15.91
C GLN A 49 1.63 -20.74 17.38
N PRO A 50 0.62 -19.91 17.66
CA PRO A 50 0.05 -19.81 18.99
C PRO A 50 -0.55 -21.16 19.37
N ARG A 51 -0.32 -21.59 20.62
CA ARG A 51 -0.86 -22.84 21.15
C ARG A 51 -2.40 -22.81 21.08
N PRO A 52 -3.07 -23.87 20.59
CA PRO A 52 -4.52 -23.98 20.65
C PRO A 52 -4.94 -24.15 22.12
N GLY A 53 -5.72 -23.22 22.65
CA GLY A 53 -6.28 -23.42 24.00
C GLY A 53 -6.64 -22.16 24.80
N MET A 54 -7.03 -21.05 24.18
CA MET A 54 -7.80 -20.02 24.92
C MET A 54 -9.22 -19.96 24.37
N ARG A 55 -10.12 -20.59 25.12
CA ARG A 55 -11.56 -20.54 24.92
C ARG A 55 -12.05 -19.24 25.55
N PHE A 56 -12.51 -18.30 24.75
CA PHE A 56 -13.25 -17.15 25.25
C PHE A 56 -14.69 -17.58 25.49
N GLU A 57 -15.17 -17.43 26.73
CA GLU A 57 -16.58 -17.65 27.07
C GLU A 57 -17.42 -16.55 26.40
N ASN A 58 -18.32 -16.99 25.52
CA ASN A 58 -19.39 -16.14 24.99
C ASN A 58 -20.43 -15.90 26.08
N LYS A 59 -20.52 -14.68 26.61
CA LYS A 59 -21.73 -14.19 27.26
C LYS A 59 -22.67 -13.69 26.17
N GLU A 60 -23.69 -14.48 25.87
CA GLU A 60 -24.82 -14.05 25.02
C GLU A 60 -25.67 -13.04 25.80
N ASP A 61 -25.44 -11.75 25.57
CA ASP A 61 -26.46 -10.73 25.83
C ASP A 61 -27.18 -10.45 24.50
N LYS A 62 -28.39 -11.01 24.37
CA LYS A 62 -29.33 -10.69 23.32
C LYS A 62 -29.88 -9.29 23.55
N ALA A 63 -29.14 -8.26 23.16
CA ALA A 63 -29.69 -6.93 22.94
C ALA A 63 -30.22 -6.89 21.50
N SER A 64 -31.53 -6.59 21.36
CA SER A 64 -32.18 -6.33 20.06
C SER A 64 -31.41 -5.20 19.35
N VAL A 65 -30.78 -5.53 18.23
CA VAL A 65 -30.12 -4.55 17.36
C VAL A 65 -31.20 -3.64 16.80
N PRO A 66 -31.20 -2.33 17.06
CA PRO A 66 -32.11 -1.42 16.41
C PRO A 66 -31.80 -1.43 14.92
N GLU A 67 -32.83 -1.44 14.10
CA GLU A 67 -32.77 -1.30 12.66
C GLU A 67 -32.07 0.01 12.33
N THR A 68 -30.75 -0.05 12.12
CA THR A 68 -29.93 1.12 11.80
C THR A 68 -30.29 1.55 10.41
N ILE A 69 -31.02 2.66 10.28
CA ILE A 69 -31.22 3.35 9.01
C ILE A 69 -29.80 3.66 8.49
N VAL A 70 -29.34 2.90 7.49
CA VAL A 70 -28.08 3.14 6.83
C VAL A 70 -28.23 4.42 6.01
N VAL A 71 -27.88 5.55 6.62
CA VAL A 71 -27.76 6.81 5.90
C VAL A 71 -26.60 6.63 4.93
N TYR A 72 -26.93 6.51 3.66
CA TYR A 72 -25.97 6.38 2.57
C TYR A 72 -25.18 7.69 2.48
N GLN A 73 -24.01 7.72 3.10
CA GLN A 73 -23.11 8.85 2.94
C GLN A 73 -22.42 8.74 1.56
N PRO A 74 -22.38 9.82 0.77
CA PRO A 74 -21.68 9.81 -0.51
C PRO A 74 -20.22 9.43 -0.29
N ARG A 75 -19.70 8.53 -1.15
CA ARG A 75 -18.30 8.12 -1.11
C ARG A 75 -17.40 9.28 -1.53
N HIS A 76 -16.23 9.35 -0.90
CA HIS A 76 -15.19 10.29 -1.31
C HIS A 76 -14.38 9.81 -2.52
N PHE A 77 -14.65 8.62 -3.04
CA PHE A 77 -14.16 8.11 -4.32
C PHE A 77 -15.33 7.78 -5.25
N ALA A 78 -15.09 7.72 -6.55
CA ALA A 78 -16.11 7.51 -7.57
C ALA A 78 -15.81 6.27 -8.42
N ASP A 79 -16.84 5.76 -9.07
CA ASP A 79 -16.70 4.75 -10.12
C ASP A 79 -15.95 5.33 -11.33
N GLY A 80 -14.90 4.63 -11.78
CA GLY A 80 -14.02 5.10 -12.85
C GLY A 80 -12.99 6.13 -12.43
N GLU A 81 -12.82 6.40 -11.13
CA GLU A 81 -11.77 7.31 -10.64
C GLU A 81 -10.37 6.74 -10.90
N VAL A 82 -9.47 7.59 -11.45
CA VAL A 82 -8.08 7.24 -11.72
C VAL A 82 -7.14 8.37 -11.30
N GLY A 83 -6.09 8.03 -10.55
CA GLY A 83 -4.99 8.94 -10.21
C GLY A 83 -3.65 8.41 -10.71
N HIS A 84 -2.92 9.24 -11.46
CA HIS A 84 -1.57 8.94 -11.94
C HIS A 84 -0.54 9.70 -11.13
N TYR A 85 0.49 9.00 -10.63
CA TYR A 85 1.50 9.56 -9.73
C TYR A 85 2.90 9.43 -10.32
N GLN A 86 3.69 10.48 -10.15
CA GLN A 86 5.14 10.44 -10.36
C GLN A 86 5.82 10.16 -9.03
N VAL A 87 6.70 9.17 -9.03
CA VAL A 87 7.45 8.80 -7.83
C VAL A 87 8.88 9.29 -7.95
N ARG A 88 9.37 9.97 -6.91
CA ARG A 88 10.77 10.34 -6.76
C ARG A 88 11.35 9.81 -5.45
N MET A 89 12.64 9.61 -5.44
CA MET A 89 13.41 9.30 -4.25
C MET A 89 14.29 10.49 -3.87
N GLU A 90 14.35 10.80 -2.57
CA GLU A 90 15.22 11.82 -2.00
C GLU A 90 16.16 11.21 -0.96
N LYS A 91 17.45 11.49 -1.07
CA LYS A 91 18.46 11.09 -0.11
C LYS A 91 19.51 12.19 0.04
N GLY A 92 19.47 12.89 1.17
CA GLY A 92 20.27 14.12 1.34
C GLY A 92 19.85 15.16 0.30
N PHE A 93 20.81 15.66 -0.46
CA PHE A 93 20.58 16.61 -1.56
C PHE A 93 20.20 15.95 -2.90
N LEU A 94 20.29 14.62 -2.98
CA LEU A 94 20.00 13.89 -4.21
C LEU A 94 18.49 13.66 -4.35
N LYS A 95 17.93 14.10 -5.49
CA LYS A 95 16.55 13.84 -5.91
C LYS A 95 16.56 13.12 -7.25
N MET A 96 15.91 11.96 -7.33
CA MET A 96 15.90 11.15 -8.54
C MET A 96 14.48 10.65 -8.86
N PRO A 97 14.10 10.60 -10.15
CA PRO A 97 12.91 9.87 -10.56
C PRO A 97 13.02 8.40 -10.13
N ALA A 98 11.95 7.86 -9.56
CA ALA A 98 11.93 6.49 -9.06
C ALA A 98 10.92 5.60 -9.79
N GLY A 99 9.89 6.17 -10.42
CA GLY A 99 8.89 5.40 -11.17
C GLY A 99 7.56 6.12 -11.30
N LYS A 100 6.55 5.35 -11.70
CA LYS A 100 5.18 5.82 -11.82
C LYS A 100 4.23 4.83 -11.15
N VAL A 101 3.13 5.34 -10.60
CA VAL A 101 2.09 4.53 -9.98
C VAL A 101 0.73 5.05 -10.44
N THR A 102 -0.22 4.15 -10.66
CA THR A 102 -1.61 4.47 -10.95
C THR A 102 -2.48 3.80 -9.91
N PHE A 103 -3.35 4.58 -9.26
CA PHE A 103 -4.46 4.07 -8.45
C PHE A 103 -5.76 4.25 -9.23
N ALA A 104 -6.66 3.27 -9.12
CA ALA A 104 -8.01 3.41 -9.67
C ALA A 104 -9.06 2.77 -8.74
N ALA A 105 -10.29 3.30 -8.82
CA ALA A 105 -11.47 2.78 -8.16
C ALA A 105 -12.56 2.54 -9.20
N GLN A 106 -13.23 1.39 -9.14
CA GLN A 106 -14.25 0.98 -10.10
C GLN A 106 -15.31 0.13 -9.40
N GLN A 107 -16.58 0.31 -9.76
CA GLN A 107 -17.62 -0.66 -9.44
C GLN A 107 -17.57 -1.83 -10.41
N ILE A 108 -17.76 -3.04 -9.90
CA ILE A 108 -17.79 -4.27 -10.69
C ILE A 108 -18.93 -5.16 -10.25
N ASP A 109 -19.33 -6.10 -11.11
CA ASP A 109 -20.04 -7.29 -10.68
C ASP A 109 -19.03 -8.32 -10.16
N HIS A 110 -19.21 -8.75 -8.92
CA HIS A 110 -18.42 -9.82 -8.31
C HIS A 110 -19.36 -10.93 -7.84
N ASN A 111 -19.41 -12.02 -8.59
CA ASN A 111 -20.28 -13.17 -8.33
C ASN A 111 -21.78 -12.82 -8.22
N GLY A 112 -22.28 -11.94 -9.10
CA GLY A 112 -23.68 -11.52 -9.13
C GLY A 112 -24.04 -10.44 -8.11
N THR A 113 -23.05 -9.84 -7.45
CA THR A 113 -23.23 -8.72 -6.51
C THR A 113 -22.34 -7.55 -6.86
N THR A 114 -22.87 -6.33 -6.71
CA THR A 114 -22.03 -5.13 -6.86
C THR A 114 -20.92 -5.12 -5.83
N ALA A 115 -19.70 -4.80 -6.24
CA ALA A 115 -18.53 -4.65 -5.38
C ALA A 115 -17.67 -3.47 -5.86
N TRP A 116 -16.79 -3.00 -5.02
CA TRP A 116 -15.73 -2.05 -5.38
C TRP A 116 -14.44 -2.78 -5.71
N GLN A 117 -13.86 -2.47 -6.84
CA GLN A 117 -12.51 -2.88 -7.20
C GLN A 117 -11.57 -1.69 -7.12
N PHE A 118 -10.51 -1.84 -6.33
CA PHE A 118 -9.39 -0.91 -6.31
C PHE A 118 -8.19 -1.55 -6.97
N THR A 119 -7.48 -0.78 -7.78
CA THR A 119 -6.24 -1.26 -8.40
C THR A 119 -5.10 -0.30 -8.13
N LEU A 120 -3.91 -0.87 -7.99
CA LEU A 120 -2.65 -0.15 -7.97
C LEU A 120 -1.72 -0.81 -8.97
N LYS A 121 -1.26 -0.04 -9.94
CA LYS A 121 -0.26 -0.49 -10.91
C LYS A 121 0.94 0.43 -10.85
N GLY A 122 2.12 -0.15 -10.82
CA GLY A 122 3.33 0.64 -10.77
C GLY A 122 4.48 -0.02 -11.48
N GLY A 123 5.43 0.82 -11.91
CA GLY A 123 6.63 0.36 -12.59
C GLY A 123 7.81 1.28 -12.37
N ALA A 124 9.00 0.69 -12.38
CA ALA A 124 10.24 1.37 -12.13
C ALA A 124 11.38 0.76 -12.96
N LEU A 125 12.53 1.47 -13.05
CA LEU A 125 13.73 1.03 -13.75
C LEU A 125 13.45 0.57 -15.19
N GLY A 126 12.65 1.36 -15.94
CA GLY A 126 12.34 1.00 -17.33
C GLY A 126 11.50 -0.27 -17.50
N GLY A 127 10.75 -0.67 -16.46
CA GLY A 127 9.90 -1.87 -16.49
C GLY A 127 10.54 -3.13 -15.90
N LEU A 128 11.79 -3.05 -15.41
CA LEU A 128 12.46 -4.18 -14.74
C LEU A 128 11.78 -4.56 -13.41
N VAL A 129 11.12 -3.60 -12.78
CA VAL A 129 10.30 -3.82 -11.59
C VAL A 129 8.87 -3.44 -11.92
N GLN A 130 7.94 -4.36 -11.74
CA GLN A 130 6.50 -4.15 -11.91
C GLN A 130 5.76 -4.65 -10.67
N TYR A 131 4.71 -3.94 -10.32
CA TYR A 131 3.82 -4.29 -9.23
C TYR A 131 2.39 -4.00 -9.63
N ASP A 132 1.55 -5.00 -9.52
CA ASP A 132 0.13 -4.89 -9.72
C ASP A 132 -0.57 -5.40 -8.47
N ALA A 133 -1.49 -4.61 -7.94
CA ALA A 133 -2.38 -5.02 -6.87
C ALA A 133 -3.83 -4.75 -7.26
N ARG A 134 -4.71 -5.65 -6.86
CA ARG A 134 -6.16 -5.55 -7.00
C ARG A 134 -6.81 -5.93 -5.68
N SER A 135 -7.72 -5.10 -5.22
CA SER A 135 -8.55 -5.33 -4.04
C SER A 135 -10.01 -5.33 -4.46
N ILE A 136 -10.80 -6.28 -3.99
CA ILE A 136 -12.25 -6.32 -4.13
C ILE A 136 -12.85 -6.19 -2.74
N VAL A 137 -13.74 -5.20 -2.59
CA VAL A 137 -14.42 -4.85 -1.34
C VAL A 137 -15.92 -4.88 -1.57
N ASN A 138 -16.71 -5.29 -0.60
CA ASN A 138 -18.15 -5.33 -0.72
C ASN A 138 -18.76 -3.95 -1.06
N ALA A 139 -19.96 -3.91 -1.63
CA ALA A 139 -20.62 -2.67 -2.07
C ALA A 139 -20.74 -1.62 -0.98
N GLN A 140 -20.98 -2.03 0.27
CA GLN A 140 -21.11 -1.16 1.43
C GLN A 140 -19.76 -0.63 1.94
N PHE A 141 -18.64 -1.11 1.39
CA PHE A 141 -17.28 -0.75 1.78
C PHE A 141 -17.01 -0.97 3.28
N THR A 142 -17.38 -2.15 3.76
CA THR A 142 -17.21 -2.54 5.17
C THR A 142 -16.07 -3.54 5.39
N HIS A 143 -15.73 -4.36 4.39
CA HIS A 143 -14.66 -5.36 4.47
C HIS A 143 -14.20 -5.79 3.08
N SER A 144 -12.97 -6.28 2.99
CA SER A 144 -12.41 -6.88 1.78
C SER A 144 -12.99 -8.26 1.51
N LEU A 145 -13.11 -8.61 0.23
CA LEU A 145 -13.51 -9.93 -0.27
C LEU A 145 -12.31 -10.66 -0.85
N GLU A 146 -11.50 -9.97 -1.64
CA GLU A 146 -10.31 -10.53 -2.29
C GLU A 146 -9.22 -9.47 -2.40
N TYR A 147 -7.97 -9.91 -2.25
CA TYR A 147 -6.80 -9.09 -2.56
C TYR A 147 -5.79 -9.93 -3.34
N HIS A 148 -5.31 -9.39 -4.44
CA HIS A 148 -4.38 -10.06 -5.32
C HIS A 148 -3.21 -9.13 -5.64
N THR A 149 -1.97 -9.60 -5.47
CA THR A 149 -0.79 -8.86 -5.89
C THR A 149 0.11 -9.71 -6.76
N VAL A 150 0.65 -9.08 -7.79
CA VAL A 150 1.71 -9.64 -8.63
C VAL A 150 2.89 -8.70 -8.58
N GLN A 151 4.02 -9.20 -8.11
CA GLN A 151 5.30 -8.50 -8.14
C GLN A 151 6.21 -9.22 -9.12
N LYS A 152 6.78 -8.47 -10.07
CA LYS A 152 7.81 -8.92 -10.98
C LYS A 152 9.08 -8.13 -10.73
N ASP A 153 10.09 -8.79 -10.21
CA ASP A 153 11.46 -8.32 -10.03
C ASP A 153 12.40 -9.51 -10.24
N LEU A 154 13.49 -9.61 -9.49
CA LEU A 154 14.40 -10.77 -9.53
C LEU A 154 13.72 -12.09 -9.09
N ALA A 155 12.58 -12.01 -8.38
CA ALA A 155 11.80 -13.17 -7.95
C ALA A 155 10.30 -12.84 -8.09
N SER A 156 9.65 -13.38 -9.10
CA SER A 156 8.21 -13.18 -9.32
C SER A 156 7.40 -13.76 -8.14
N ARG A 157 6.45 -12.97 -7.63
CA ARG A 157 5.54 -13.35 -6.55
C ARG A 157 4.11 -13.04 -6.94
N ASN A 158 3.26 -14.00 -6.69
CA ASN A 158 1.81 -13.89 -6.85
C ASN A 158 1.17 -14.26 -5.53
N ILE A 159 0.49 -13.31 -4.87
CA ILE A 159 -0.19 -13.50 -3.59
C ILE A 159 -1.66 -13.24 -3.79
N VAL A 160 -2.49 -14.19 -3.37
CA VAL A 160 -3.94 -14.06 -3.32
C VAL A 160 -4.41 -14.22 -1.87
N LEU A 161 -5.22 -13.27 -1.41
CA LEU A 161 -5.93 -13.32 -0.14
C LEU A 161 -7.43 -13.43 -0.44
N GLN A 162 -8.08 -14.39 0.18
CA GLN A 162 -9.52 -14.60 0.12
C GLN A 162 -10.10 -14.43 1.52
N PHE A 163 -10.99 -13.46 1.68
CA PHE A 163 -11.61 -13.13 2.95
C PHE A 163 -12.97 -13.82 3.06
N ASP A 164 -13.19 -14.48 4.18
CA ASP A 164 -14.45 -15.07 4.58
C ASP A 164 -14.95 -14.34 5.84
N PRO A 165 -15.81 -13.32 5.69
CA PRO A 165 -16.27 -12.53 6.81
C PRO A 165 -17.20 -13.30 7.76
N GLN A 166 -17.87 -14.38 7.29
CA GLN A 166 -18.73 -15.23 8.11
C GLN A 166 -17.90 -16.13 9.03
N GLN A 167 -16.81 -16.70 8.50
CA GLN A 167 -15.88 -17.52 9.28
C GLN A 167 -14.81 -16.66 9.98
N GLN A 168 -14.77 -15.36 9.73
CA GLN A 168 -13.75 -14.42 10.21
C GLN A 168 -12.33 -14.92 9.90
N ARG A 169 -12.07 -15.29 8.64
CA ARG A 169 -10.80 -15.87 8.19
C ARG A 169 -10.35 -15.27 6.86
N CYS A 170 -9.04 -15.18 6.72
CA CYS A 170 -8.37 -14.87 5.48
C CYS A 170 -7.50 -16.05 5.07
N ARG A 171 -7.75 -16.62 3.87
CA ARG A 171 -6.91 -17.66 3.27
C ARG A 171 -5.89 -17.02 2.37
N ARG A 172 -4.63 -17.41 2.52
CA ARG A 172 -3.53 -16.92 1.70
C ARG A 172 -3.00 -18.01 0.78
N GLN A 173 -2.74 -17.61 -0.47
CA GLN A 173 -2.02 -18.41 -1.45
C GLN A 173 -0.76 -17.65 -1.90
N LEU A 174 0.33 -18.36 -2.11
CA LEU A 174 1.58 -17.86 -2.68
C LEU A 174 1.93 -18.68 -3.93
N ASN A 175 2.01 -18.01 -5.09
CA ASN A 175 2.30 -18.64 -6.39
C ASN A 175 1.36 -19.83 -6.69
N GLY A 176 0.07 -19.68 -6.37
CA GLY A 176 -0.97 -20.70 -6.57
C GLY A 176 -1.04 -21.80 -5.50
N ASN A 177 -0.11 -21.83 -4.55
CA ASN A 177 -0.12 -22.84 -3.47
C ASN A 177 -0.70 -22.24 -2.19
N PRO A 178 -1.48 -23.02 -1.39
CA PRO A 178 -1.91 -22.59 -0.06
C PRO A 178 -0.70 -22.23 0.82
N ASP A 179 -0.76 -21.08 1.49
CA ASP A 179 0.37 -20.55 2.28
C ASP A 179 -0.05 -20.08 3.68
N GLY A 180 -1.30 -20.33 4.07
CA GLY A 180 -1.78 -20.09 5.42
C GLY A 180 -3.22 -19.62 5.51
N VAL A 181 -3.70 -19.61 6.75
CA VAL A 181 -5.01 -19.06 7.14
C VAL A 181 -4.80 -18.18 8.37
N VAL A 182 -5.43 -17.01 8.38
CA VAL A 182 -5.33 -16.02 9.45
C VAL A 182 -6.74 -15.68 9.92
N ASP A 183 -6.94 -15.60 11.22
CA ASP A 183 -8.19 -15.11 11.79
C ASP A 183 -8.32 -13.59 11.54
N THR A 184 -9.52 -13.15 11.21
CA THR A 184 -9.84 -11.75 10.91
C THR A 184 -10.99 -11.23 11.77
N GLU A 185 -11.18 -9.92 11.77
CA GLU A 185 -12.36 -9.28 12.33
C GLU A 185 -13.42 -9.07 11.23
N PRO A 186 -14.70 -8.87 11.59
CA PRO A 186 -15.79 -8.71 10.59
C PRO A 186 -15.55 -7.57 9.59
N SER A 187 -14.88 -6.49 10.04
CA SER A 187 -14.60 -5.29 9.23
C SER A 187 -13.12 -5.21 8.85
N THR A 188 -12.54 -6.31 8.40
CA THR A 188 -11.11 -6.36 8.01
C THR A 188 -10.94 -5.94 6.57
N PHE A 189 -9.97 -5.04 6.35
CA PHE A 189 -9.53 -4.57 5.05
C PHE A 189 -8.22 -5.24 4.64
N ASP A 190 -7.94 -5.22 3.34
CA ASP A 190 -6.63 -5.56 2.79
C ASP A 190 -5.72 -4.31 2.71
N PRO A 191 -4.43 -4.51 2.39
CA PRO A 191 -3.46 -3.41 2.35
C PRO A 191 -3.70 -2.32 1.31
N LEU A 192 -4.47 -2.58 0.25
CA LEU A 192 -4.79 -1.57 -0.75
C LEU A 192 -6.07 -0.82 -0.39
N SER A 193 -7.13 -1.55 -0.02
CA SER A 193 -8.41 -0.95 0.30
C SER A 193 -8.37 -0.04 1.52
N ILE A 194 -7.46 -0.28 2.48
CA ILE A 194 -7.30 0.58 3.66
C ILE A 194 -6.90 2.03 3.29
N ILE A 195 -6.19 2.24 2.18
CA ILE A 195 -5.83 3.58 1.69
C ILE A 195 -7.10 4.36 1.30
N PHE A 196 -8.04 3.68 0.64
CA PHE A 196 -9.33 4.26 0.30
C PHE A 196 -10.22 4.44 1.54
N LYS A 197 -10.09 3.54 2.54
CA LYS A 197 -10.78 3.67 3.83
C LYS A 197 -10.37 4.94 4.57
N PHE A 198 -9.13 5.38 4.48
CA PHE A 198 -8.68 6.63 5.09
C PHE A 198 -9.42 7.84 4.53
N ARG A 199 -9.85 7.83 3.27
CA ARG A 199 -10.67 8.89 2.66
C ARG A 199 -12.08 8.97 3.25
N GLU A 200 -12.61 7.86 3.77
CA GLU A 200 -13.95 7.75 4.35
C GLU A 200 -14.02 8.12 5.84
N LEU A 201 -12.87 8.39 6.47
CA LEU A 201 -12.80 8.74 7.88
C LEU A 201 -13.40 10.14 8.14
N ASN A 202 -13.85 10.38 9.37
CA ASN A 202 -14.24 11.73 9.79
C ASN A 202 -12.99 12.60 10.00
N LEU A 203 -12.55 13.28 8.95
CA LEU A 203 -11.34 14.11 8.93
C LEU A 203 -11.59 15.56 9.39
N ALA A 204 -12.79 15.87 9.90
CA ALA A 204 -13.16 17.24 10.29
C ALA A 204 -12.30 17.79 11.46
N ARG A 205 -11.83 16.90 12.33
CA ARG A 205 -11.02 17.24 13.52
C ARG A 205 -9.81 16.32 13.62
N PRO A 206 -8.69 16.81 14.22
CA PRO A 206 -7.62 15.94 14.62
C PRO A 206 -8.13 14.79 15.51
N GLY A 207 -7.60 13.58 15.29
CA GLY A 207 -8.02 12.40 16.04
C GLY A 207 -7.32 11.15 15.55
N GLU A 208 -7.51 10.05 16.24
CA GLU A 208 -7.02 8.74 15.86
C GLU A 208 -8.19 7.83 15.48
N PHE A 209 -8.00 7.07 14.42
CA PHE A 209 -8.93 6.07 13.93
C PHE A 209 -8.20 4.73 13.82
N ALA A 210 -8.93 3.64 13.99
CA ALA A 210 -8.39 2.30 13.83
C ALA A 210 -9.28 1.50 12.88
N SER A 211 -8.64 0.63 12.08
CA SER A 211 -9.33 -0.33 11.23
C SER A 211 -8.50 -1.61 11.17
N ALA A 212 -9.17 -2.77 11.22
CA ALA A 212 -8.50 -4.04 11.07
C ALA A 212 -7.97 -4.21 9.64
N VAL A 213 -6.71 -4.62 9.51
CA VAL A 213 -6.05 -4.94 8.25
C VAL A 213 -5.44 -6.32 8.33
N CYS A 214 -5.65 -7.13 7.29
CA CYS A 214 -5.00 -8.42 7.15
C CYS A 214 -4.08 -8.43 5.93
N ASP A 215 -2.80 -8.74 6.14
CA ASP A 215 -1.78 -8.88 5.10
C ASP A 215 -1.62 -10.35 4.61
N GLY A 216 -2.49 -11.24 5.09
CA GLY A 216 -2.48 -12.67 4.83
C GLY A 216 -1.53 -13.46 5.73
N LYS A 217 -0.78 -12.81 6.62
CA LYS A 217 0.08 -13.45 7.63
C LYS A 217 -0.31 -13.07 9.05
N ALA A 218 -0.94 -11.91 9.21
CA ALA A 218 -1.48 -11.44 10.46
C ALA A 218 -2.63 -10.47 10.19
N THR A 219 -3.53 -10.36 11.16
CA THR A 219 -4.49 -9.26 11.28
C THR A 219 -4.00 -8.32 12.37
N PHE A 220 -4.05 -7.03 12.11
CA PHE A 220 -3.62 -5.99 13.04
C PHE A 220 -4.50 -4.74 12.91
N GLN A 221 -4.56 -3.94 13.97
CA GLN A 221 -5.25 -2.65 13.93
C GLN A 221 -4.35 -1.61 13.28
N SER A 222 -4.71 -1.18 12.07
CA SER A 222 -4.08 -0.04 11.42
C SER A 222 -4.64 1.24 12.02
N LYS A 223 -3.85 1.89 12.87
CA LYS A 223 -4.18 3.20 13.41
C LYS A 223 -3.75 4.27 12.43
N VAL A 224 -4.57 5.31 12.30
CA VAL A 224 -4.24 6.49 11.50
C VAL A 224 -4.56 7.74 12.31
N ARG A 225 -3.64 8.69 12.33
CA ARG A 225 -3.80 9.98 12.98
C ARG A 225 -4.06 11.06 11.95
N VAL A 226 -5.12 11.85 12.15
CA VAL A 226 -5.32 13.11 11.44
C VAL A 226 -4.45 14.16 12.12
N VAL A 227 -3.40 14.61 11.42
CA VAL A 227 -2.42 15.57 11.96
C VAL A 227 -2.96 16.99 11.89
N GLY A 228 -3.54 17.37 10.75
CA GLY A 228 -4.06 18.71 10.53
C GLY A 228 -4.27 19.04 9.07
N ARG A 229 -4.44 20.33 8.80
CA ARG A 229 -4.58 20.89 7.48
C ARG A 229 -3.37 21.74 7.14
N GLU A 230 -2.90 21.62 5.92
CA GLU A 230 -1.80 22.42 5.40
C GLU A 230 -1.94 22.61 3.88
N GLU A 231 -1.24 23.56 3.34
CA GLU A 231 -1.12 23.74 1.91
C GLU A 231 0.18 23.13 1.42
N ILE A 232 0.11 22.35 0.35
CA ILE A 232 1.29 21.76 -0.29
C ILE A 232 1.36 22.17 -1.76
N GLN A 233 2.59 22.31 -2.26
CA GLN A 233 2.84 22.51 -3.68
C GLN A 233 3.17 21.20 -4.37
N ILE A 234 2.52 20.94 -5.53
CA ILE A 234 2.81 19.84 -6.45
C ILE A 234 2.95 20.45 -7.85
N GLY A 235 4.16 20.36 -8.43
CA GLY A 235 4.47 21.15 -9.63
C GLY A 235 4.27 22.65 -9.38
N ASP A 236 3.50 23.31 -10.24
CA ASP A 236 3.20 24.72 -10.14
C ASP A 236 1.87 25.03 -9.41
N LYS A 237 1.20 24.02 -8.86
CA LYS A 237 -0.12 24.15 -8.22
C LYS A 237 -0.03 23.99 -6.71
N ASN A 238 -0.76 24.85 -6.00
CA ASN A 238 -0.97 24.75 -4.56
C ASN A 238 -2.29 24.05 -4.26
N TYR A 239 -2.27 23.15 -3.28
CA TYR A 239 -3.41 22.34 -2.85
C TYR A 239 -3.64 22.48 -1.35
N LYS A 240 -4.87 22.79 -0.96
CA LYS A 240 -5.30 22.63 0.45
C LYS A 240 -5.45 21.16 0.75
N THR A 241 -4.87 20.72 1.84
CA THR A 241 -4.79 19.29 2.16
C THR A 241 -5.09 18.99 3.61
N ILE A 242 -5.46 17.72 3.84
CA ILE A 242 -5.56 17.10 5.15
C ILE A 242 -4.42 16.09 5.24
N LEU A 243 -3.50 16.27 6.19
CA LEU A 243 -2.41 15.34 6.45
C LEU A 243 -2.88 14.24 7.38
N VAL A 244 -2.76 13.00 6.94
CA VAL A 244 -2.97 11.79 7.74
C VAL A 244 -1.68 10.99 7.87
N GLU A 245 -1.42 10.44 9.05
CA GLU A 245 -0.24 9.63 9.35
C GLU A 245 -0.68 8.27 9.89
N PRO A 246 -0.60 7.21 9.06
CA PRO A 246 -0.76 5.84 9.53
C PRO A 246 0.35 5.45 10.49
N ASP A 247 -0.01 4.77 11.59
CA ASP A 247 0.95 4.20 12.52
C ASP A 247 1.59 2.96 11.91
N LEU A 248 2.91 3.00 11.75
CA LEU A 248 3.72 1.93 11.18
C LEU A 248 4.19 0.92 12.23
N GLY A 249 3.92 1.16 13.53
CA GLY A 249 4.48 0.37 14.63
C GLY A 249 4.12 -1.12 14.61
N GLN A 250 2.98 -1.48 14.01
CA GLN A 250 2.57 -2.87 13.83
C GLN A 250 2.95 -3.45 12.45
N LEU A 251 3.42 -2.61 11.53
CA LEU A 251 3.91 -3.06 10.23
C LEU A 251 5.28 -3.71 10.40
N ARG A 252 5.45 -4.91 9.83
CA ARG A 252 6.70 -5.70 9.92
C ARG A 252 7.66 -5.31 8.79
N GLY A 253 8.90 -5.83 8.78
CA GLY A 253 9.90 -5.72 7.70
C GLY A 253 10.70 -4.43 7.71
N VAL A 254 10.68 -3.65 6.62
CA VAL A 254 11.51 -2.43 6.49
C VAL A 254 11.17 -1.41 7.56
N PHE A 255 9.89 -1.28 7.94
CA PHE A 255 9.44 -0.36 8.97
C PHE A 255 9.80 -0.82 10.38
N GLN A 256 9.74 -2.12 10.66
CA GLN A 256 10.13 -2.67 11.97
C GLN A 256 11.62 -2.47 12.27
N LYS A 257 12.46 -2.40 11.22
CA LYS A 257 13.91 -2.22 11.32
C LYS A 257 14.34 -0.74 11.33
N ASP A 258 13.42 0.17 11.18
CA ASP A 258 13.68 1.60 11.13
C ASP A 258 12.72 2.35 12.05
N PRO A 259 13.15 2.69 13.28
CA PRO A 259 12.31 3.40 14.24
C PRO A 259 11.91 4.80 13.77
N ASP A 260 12.64 5.37 12.80
CA ASP A 260 12.35 6.68 12.21
C ASP A 260 11.47 6.57 10.94
N ALA A 261 11.01 5.36 10.60
CA ALA A 261 10.12 5.16 9.47
C ALA A 261 8.82 5.94 9.64
N LYS A 262 8.41 6.63 8.60
CA LYS A 262 7.21 7.49 8.62
C LYS A 262 6.46 7.39 7.30
N LEU A 263 5.14 7.20 7.40
CA LEU A 263 4.22 7.28 6.27
C LEU A 263 3.31 8.49 6.45
N GLN A 264 3.23 9.33 5.44
CA GLN A 264 2.40 10.52 5.41
C GLN A 264 1.57 10.52 4.13
N ILE A 265 0.28 10.81 4.26
CA ILE A 265 -0.64 10.85 3.13
C ILE A 265 -1.36 12.20 3.18
N TRP A 266 -1.28 12.97 2.10
CA TRP A 266 -2.01 14.21 1.92
C TRP A 266 -3.24 13.95 1.06
N LEU A 267 -4.40 14.17 1.64
CA LEU A 267 -5.68 14.11 0.96
C LEU A 267 -6.12 15.53 0.58
N SER A 268 -6.80 15.72 -0.53
CA SER A 268 -7.39 17.01 -0.84
C SER A 268 -8.42 17.41 0.21
N ASP A 269 -8.43 18.69 0.63
CA ASP A 269 -9.41 19.22 1.60
C ASP A 269 -10.69 19.69 0.88
N ASP A 270 -11.32 18.76 0.19
CA ASP A 270 -12.57 18.91 -0.55
C ASP A 270 -13.45 17.65 -0.38
N SER A 271 -14.59 17.62 -1.08
CA SER A 271 -15.51 16.47 -1.05
C SER A 271 -14.93 15.19 -1.65
N HIS A 272 -13.87 15.27 -2.45
CA HIS A 272 -13.26 14.12 -3.12
C HIS A 272 -12.22 13.42 -2.24
N ARG A 273 -11.51 14.18 -1.39
CA ARG A 273 -10.40 13.64 -0.57
C ARG A 273 -9.43 12.80 -1.39
N ALA A 274 -9.13 13.29 -2.61
CA ALA A 274 -8.18 12.60 -3.49
C ALA A 274 -6.83 12.49 -2.80
N VAL A 275 -6.13 11.38 -2.99
CA VAL A 275 -4.74 11.25 -2.53
C VAL A 275 -3.87 12.13 -3.41
N LEU A 276 -3.31 13.20 -2.87
CA LEU A 276 -2.47 14.16 -3.61
C LEU A 276 -0.99 13.82 -3.50
N ARG A 277 -0.56 13.36 -2.33
CA ARG A 277 0.83 12.97 -2.07
C ARG A 277 0.89 11.83 -1.09
N ILE A 278 1.79 10.87 -1.34
CA ILE A 278 2.23 9.86 -0.37
C ILE A 278 3.73 10.04 -0.17
N ARG A 279 4.15 10.18 1.08
CA ARG A 279 5.57 10.27 1.45
C ARG A 279 5.91 9.15 2.42
N THR A 280 6.91 8.37 2.07
CA THR A 280 7.44 7.29 2.92
C THR A 280 8.90 7.56 3.22
N LYS A 281 9.22 7.81 4.49
CA LYS A 281 10.59 7.92 4.99
C LYS A 281 11.04 6.57 5.51
N VAL A 282 12.19 6.10 5.07
CA VAL A 282 12.86 4.89 5.54
C VAL A 282 14.37 5.12 5.58
N LYS A 283 15.12 4.22 6.26
CA LYS A 283 16.59 4.31 6.44
C LYS A 283 17.37 4.66 5.16
N HIS A 284 16.91 4.20 4.01
CA HIS A 284 17.63 4.37 2.74
C HIS A 284 17.24 5.61 1.95
N GLY A 285 16.26 6.38 2.40
CA GLY A 285 15.80 7.60 1.75
C GLY A 285 14.32 7.89 1.96
N THR A 286 13.85 8.96 1.36
CA THR A 286 12.43 9.33 1.36
C THR A 286 11.87 9.12 -0.04
N PHE A 287 10.73 8.43 -0.15
CA PHE A 287 9.99 8.24 -1.38
C PHE A 287 8.77 9.13 -1.35
N ILE A 288 8.54 9.82 -2.46
CA ILE A 288 7.43 10.74 -2.60
C ILE A 288 6.72 10.42 -3.91
N ALA A 289 5.45 10.04 -3.81
CA ALA A 289 4.54 9.90 -4.93
C ALA A 289 3.64 11.13 -4.97
N ASP A 290 3.79 11.97 -5.98
CA ASP A 290 2.97 13.15 -6.20
C ASP A 290 1.97 12.89 -7.33
N LEU A 291 0.72 13.32 -7.11
CA LEU A 291 -0.34 13.24 -8.12
C LEU A 291 0.02 14.11 -9.32
N ALA A 292 0.12 13.49 -10.49
CA ALA A 292 0.43 14.18 -11.75
C ALA A 292 -0.82 14.45 -12.58
N ASP A 293 -1.78 13.52 -12.55
CA ASP A 293 -3.06 13.63 -13.24
C ASP A 293 -4.15 12.90 -12.45
N TYR A 294 -5.37 13.46 -12.47
CA TYR A 294 -6.50 12.93 -11.75
C TYR A 294 -7.76 13.02 -12.59
N GLN A 295 -8.39 11.89 -12.79
CA GLN A 295 -9.63 11.74 -13.52
C GLN A 295 -10.70 11.19 -12.56
N ARG A 296 -11.81 11.87 -12.48
CA ARG A 296 -12.98 11.46 -11.71
C ARG A 296 -14.23 11.71 -12.57
N PRO A 297 -14.94 10.66 -12.96
CA PRO A 297 -16.27 10.81 -13.57
C PRO A 297 -17.23 11.53 -12.61
N GLU A 298 -18.16 12.28 -13.16
CA GLU A 298 -19.22 12.98 -12.44
C GLU A 298 -20.25 12.04 -11.85
#